data_f4c093b28d6ce586db2a1052f71fc73b
#
_entry.id   f4c093b28d6ce586db2a1052f71fc73b
#
_cell.length_a   1.000
_cell.length_b   1.000
_cell.length_c   1.000
_cell.angle_alpha   90.00
_cell.angle_beta   90.00
_cell.angle_gamma   90.00
#
_symmetry.space_group_name_H-M   'P 1'
#
loop_
_entity.id
_entity.type
_entity.pdbx_description
1 polymer ?
#
loop_
_entity_poly.entity_id
_entity_poly.type
_entity_poly.pdbx_seq_one_letter_code
_entity_poly.pdbx_strand_id
1 'polypeptide(L)'
;MRFLDIEWGSSEAKGDGNLKDYFYEFPGFDMIMKGNYRYIIGRKGTGKTAVIEVVKSKVDKDPLAFYAEMSLKDFPITILKELRDKGFAGKAQYVPVWEFLILSQICRTIIYKDNGTSSIESVDDLRRFYEDNDIENLSATQTLTVMKERNSKFQISALLKYLQSTVGFDKKKSMTMVMDIHYQKISLAIKELIKTIDTQSVYHVFLDELDEEFKSGDKSNKTLILSLLRAVENLNTYFADNTSVSFRPLVALRSDIYNTLQDDNDTNKLHDFIFKLDWSIDIKDTKDTDMSIINIINRRINFSDEGKNCSWQDIVRDDAPDYIRGGIWSYITSRTFSRPRDVIKYLKICQDKKPIHDLSFRNVESSESVYSEWFYNEIRNEIYTHLPVWDECLNVFRDIGYFRTTKDEFIRRIQTRPRVNKYLQSSGKIADDLIEQLFNFSLIGNIDDKGRWSFKYKDDDALWNNEADLILHFGISKKFRLPTYRR
;
A
#
# COMPACT_ATOMS: atom_id res chain seq x y z
N MET A 1 -31.90 -0.93 -15.11
CA MET A 1 -30.48 -0.77 -15.51
C MET A 1 -29.97 -2.09 -16.06
N ARG A 2 -29.12 -2.10 -17.10
CA ARG A 2 -28.48 -3.34 -17.60
C ARG A 2 -27.06 -3.46 -17.07
N PHE A 3 -26.57 -4.66 -16.89
CA PHE A 3 -25.18 -4.90 -16.46
C PHE A 3 -24.15 -4.20 -17.36
N LEU A 4 -24.45 -4.06 -18.67
CA LEU A 4 -23.58 -3.39 -19.64
C LEU A 4 -23.43 -1.88 -19.41
N ASP A 5 -24.40 -1.26 -18.78
CA ASP A 5 -24.44 0.20 -18.60
C ASP A 5 -23.66 0.65 -17.38
N ILE A 6 -23.11 -0.30 -16.57
CA ILE A 6 -22.39 0.00 -15.34
C ILE A 6 -20.98 0.52 -15.63
N GLU A 7 -20.65 1.63 -15.05
CA GLU A 7 -19.32 2.22 -15.09
C GLU A 7 -18.45 1.67 -13.94
N TRP A 8 -17.66 0.64 -14.25
CA TRP A 8 -16.80 0.00 -13.25
C TRP A 8 -15.56 0.79 -12.88
N GLY A 9 -15.25 1.89 -13.59
CA GLY A 9 -14.07 2.71 -13.38
C GLY A 9 -12.74 2.04 -13.74
N SER A 10 -11.63 2.65 -13.36
CA SER A 10 -10.30 2.06 -13.55
C SER A 10 -9.98 1.01 -12.49
N SER A 11 -9.11 0.05 -12.83
CA SER A 11 -8.51 -0.87 -11.86
C SER A 11 -7.40 -0.23 -11.01
N GLU A 12 -6.94 0.97 -11.42
CA GLU A 12 -5.94 1.77 -10.72
C GLU A 12 -6.55 3.10 -10.27
N ALA A 13 -6.40 3.42 -9.00
CA ALA A 13 -7.04 4.59 -8.39
C ALA A 13 -6.58 5.92 -9.00
N LYS A 14 -5.28 6.08 -9.29
CA LYS A 14 -4.71 7.31 -9.88
C LYS A 14 -5.23 7.62 -11.28
N GLY A 15 -5.74 6.62 -12.01
CA GLY A 15 -6.32 6.80 -13.35
C GLY A 15 -7.85 6.82 -13.38
N ASP A 16 -8.51 6.86 -12.24
CA ASP A 16 -9.95 6.75 -12.11
C ASP A 16 -10.59 8.13 -11.84
N GLY A 17 -11.02 8.80 -12.93
CA GLY A 17 -11.58 10.16 -12.85
C GLY A 17 -12.84 10.29 -12.00
N ASN A 18 -13.63 9.21 -11.89
CA ASN A 18 -14.90 9.19 -11.15
C ASN A 18 -14.78 8.56 -9.75
N LEU A 19 -13.55 8.19 -9.33
CA LEU A 19 -13.33 7.51 -8.05
C LEU A 19 -14.00 8.21 -6.87
N LYS A 20 -13.89 9.54 -6.80
CA LYS A 20 -14.45 10.37 -5.72
C LYS A 20 -15.99 10.32 -5.64
N ASP A 21 -16.67 10.05 -6.76
CA ASP A 21 -18.12 10.14 -6.86
C ASP A 21 -18.79 8.81 -6.43
N TYR A 22 -18.11 7.68 -6.60
CA TYR A 22 -18.58 6.36 -6.17
C TYR A 22 -17.74 5.71 -5.07
N PHE A 23 -16.82 6.45 -4.46
CA PHE A 23 -16.05 5.90 -3.36
C PHE A 23 -16.95 5.52 -2.19
N TYR A 24 -16.74 4.32 -1.67
CA TYR A 24 -17.42 3.89 -0.47
C TYR A 24 -16.65 4.38 0.77
N GLU A 25 -17.22 5.35 1.47
CA GLU A 25 -16.68 5.83 2.75
C GLU A 25 -17.00 4.81 3.83
N PHE A 26 -16.06 3.91 4.06
CA PHE A 26 -16.16 2.81 5.00
C PHE A 26 -16.02 3.28 6.46
N PRO A 27 -16.43 2.44 7.44
CA PRO A 27 -16.23 2.75 8.87
C PRO A 27 -14.76 2.98 9.18
N GLY A 28 -14.45 4.11 9.81
CA GLY A 28 -13.08 4.54 10.12
C GLY A 28 -12.46 5.50 9.10
N PHE A 29 -13.09 5.74 7.94
CA PHE A 29 -12.59 6.71 6.95
C PHE A 29 -12.46 8.12 7.56
N ASP A 30 -13.44 8.56 8.35
CA ASP A 30 -13.39 9.85 9.05
C ASP A 30 -12.22 9.95 10.04
N MET A 31 -11.85 8.84 10.66
CA MET A 31 -10.71 8.79 11.60
C MET A 31 -9.38 8.93 10.83
N ILE A 32 -9.31 8.41 9.59
CA ILE A 32 -8.17 8.64 8.69
C ILE A 32 -8.10 10.14 8.33
N MET A 33 -9.22 10.75 7.95
CA MET A 33 -9.28 12.17 7.61
C MET A 33 -8.84 13.07 8.78
N LYS A 34 -9.19 12.71 10.01
CA LYS A 34 -8.81 13.43 11.24
C LYS A 34 -7.36 13.19 11.67
N GLY A 35 -6.64 12.23 11.05
CA GLY A 35 -5.27 11.87 11.42
C GLY A 35 -5.14 10.94 12.63
N ASN A 36 -6.25 10.36 13.11
CA ASN A 36 -6.21 9.36 14.17
C ASN A 36 -5.56 8.07 13.69
N TYR A 37 -5.85 7.65 12.45
CA TYR A 37 -5.11 6.59 11.77
C TYR A 37 -4.08 7.21 10.84
N ARG A 38 -2.80 6.92 11.09
CA ARG A 38 -1.65 7.39 10.32
C ARG A 38 -1.10 6.35 9.35
N TYR A 39 -1.48 5.10 9.53
CA TYR A 39 -1.00 3.98 8.74
C TYR A 39 -2.19 3.21 8.16
N ILE A 40 -2.22 3.07 6.84
CA ILE A 40 -3.18 2.20 6.15
C ILE A 40 -2.42 0.95 5.72
N ILE A 41 -2.78 -0.19 6.32
CA ILE A 41 -2.17 -1.47 6.02
C ILE A 41 -3.16 -2.34 5.27
N GLY A 42 -2.74 -2.92 4.16
CA GLY A 42 -3.57 -3.83 3.37
C GLY A 42 -2.79 -4.47 2.24
N ARG A 43 -3.29 -5.59 1.72
CA ARG A 43 -2.68 -6.27 0.57
C ARG A 43 -2.69 -5.38 -0.68
N LYS A 44 -1.90 -5.72 -1.69
CA LYS A 44 -1.97 -5.05 -2.99
C LYS A 44 -3.39 -5.18 -3.56
N GLY A 45 -3.96 -4.08 -4.07
CA GLY A 45 -5.32 -4.08 -4.63
C GLY A 45 -6.48 -3.91 -3.64
N THR A 46 -6.21 -3.70 -2.34
CA THR A 46 -7.24 -3.43 -1.32
C THR A 46 -7.78 -2.00 -1.36
N GLY A 47 -7.14 -1.07 -2.09
CA GLY A 47 -7.62 0.31 -2.23
C GLY A 47 -6.87 1.35 -1.40
N LYS A 48 -5.66 1.07 -0.87
CA LYS A 48 -4.86 2.05 -0.11
C LYS A 48 -4.67 3.37 -0.85
N THR A 49 -4.22 3.30 -2.12
CA THR A 49 -4.09 4.48 -2.99
C THR A 49 -5.44 5.16 -3.26
N ALA A 50 -6.54 4.39 -3.37
CA ALA A 50 -7.88 4.97 -3.53
C ALA A 50 -8.29 5.81 -2.31
N VAL A 51 -7.96 5.35 -1.10
CA VAL A 51 -8.18 6.14 0.13
C VAL A 51 -7.40 7.45 0.07
N ILE A 52 -6.11 7.40 -0.28
CA ILE A 52 -5.27 8.61 -0.41
C ILE A 52 -5.86 9.58 -1.44
N GLU A 53 -6.25 9.11 -2.63
CA GLU A 53 -6.80 9.96 -3.69
C GLU A 53 -8.12 10.64 -3.26
N VAL A 54 -8.97 9.94 -2.52
CA VAL A 54 -10.20 10.52 -2.00
C VAL A 54 -9.93 11.50 -0.86
N VAL A 55 -8.99 11.21 0.04
CA VAL A 55 -8.54 12.15 1.08
C VAL A 55 -8.02 13.44 0.41
N LYS A 56 -7.17 13.34 -0.61
CA LYS A 56 -6.68 14.49 -1.40
C LYS A 56 -7.83 15.31 -1.97
N SER A 57 -8.80 14.66 -2.61
CA SER A 57 -9.99 15.33 -3.16
C SER A 57 -10.85 16.05 -2.11
N LYS A 58 -10.86 15.58 -0.86
CA LYS A 58 -11.54 16.25 0.24
C LYS A 58 -10.71 17.43 0.79
N VAL A 59 -9.40 17.25 0.89
CA VAL A 59 -8.45 18.31 1.27
C VAL A 59 -8.50 19.48 0.28
N ASP A 60 -8.56 19.22 -1.03
CA ASP A 60 -8.68 20.26 -2.06
C ASP A 60 -9.96 21.14 -1.94
N LYS A 61 -10.97 20.67 -1.21
CA LYS A 61 -12.22 21.42 -0.96
C LYS A 61 -12.17 22.26 0.32
N ASP A 62 -11.17 22.05 1.17
CA ASP A 62 -10.99 22.78 2.42
C ASP A 62 -9.91 23.86 2.26
N PRO A 63 -10.25 25.15 2.35
CA PRO A 63 -9.30 26.23 2.16
C PRO A 63 -8.19 26.30 3.23
N LEU A 64 -8.36 25.59 4.35
CA LEU A 64 -7.38 25.52 5.43
C LEU A 64 -6.64 24.17 5.45
N ALA A 65 -6.84 23.33 4.47
CA ALA A 65 -6.17 22.04 4.40
C ALA A 65 -5.28 21.93 3.15
N PHE A 66 -4.06 21.48 3.34
CA PHE A 66 -3.06 21.37 2.30
C PHE A 66 -2.42 20.00 2.33
N TYR A 67 -1.84 19.55 1.21
CA TYR A 67 -1.10 18.31 1.20
C TYR A 67 0.18 18.35 0.39
N ALA A 68 1.12 17.50 0.80
CA ALA A 68 2.27 17.06 0.04
C ALA A 68 2.18 15.56 -0.20
N GLU A 69 2.64 15.10 -1.37
CA GLU A 69 2.72 13.69 -1.73
C GLU A 69 4.17 13.27 -1.90
N MET A 70 4.52 12.15 -1.25
CA MET A 70 5.81 11.49 -1.40
C MET A 70 5.56 10.09 -1.97
N SER A 71 5.58 9.95 -3.30
CA SER A 71 5.66 8.64 -3.93
C SER A 71 7.08 8.11 -3.75
N LEU A 72 7.21 6.89 -3.27
CA LEU A 72 8.49 6.19 -3.15
C LEU A 72 8.72 5.23 -4.31
N LYS A 73 7.89 5.32 -5.35
CA LYS A 73 8.13 4.72 -6.65
C LYS A 73 9.42 5.30 -7.22
N ASP A 74 10.28 4.44 -7.72
CA ASP A 74 11.59 4.82 -8.27
C ASP A 74 12.47 5.63 -7.28
N PHE A 75 12.21 5.49 -5.97
CA PHE A 75 12.95 6.21 -4.95
C PHE A 75 14.39 5.68 -4.87
N PRO A 76 15.42 6.55 -4.95
CA PRO A 76 16.80 6.11 -5.04
C PRO A 76 17.34 5.61 -3.69
N ILE A 77 16.94 4.39 -3.30
CA ILE A 77 17.35 3.73 -2.05
C ILE A 77 18.88 3.69 -1.90
N THR A 78 19.62 3.55 -2.98
CA THR A 78 21.08 3.57 -2.97
C THR A 78 21.62 4.90 -2.47
N ILE A 79 21.05 6.03 -2.90
CA ILE A 79 21.43 7.37 -2.44
C ILE A 79 21.09 7.52 -0.95
N LEU A 80 19.90 7.08 -0.54
CA LEU A 80 19.51 7.12 0.86
C LEU A 80 20.49 6.34 1.76
N LYS A 81 20.92 5.17 1.30
CA LYS A 81 21.92 4.35 2.02
C LYS A 81 23.29 5.04 2.16
N GLU A 82 23.68 5.86 1.21
CA GLU A 82 24.92 6.64 1.26
C GLU A 82 24.84 7.84 2.22
N LEU A 83 23.65 8.46 2.33
CA LEU A 83 23.39 9.60 3.21
C LEU A 83 23.19 9.21 4.69
N ARG A 84 23.34 7.95 5.04
CA ARG A 84 23.23 7.48 6.42
C ARG A 84 24.10 8.29 7.39
N ASP A 85 23.57 8.59 8.55
CA ASP A 85 24.35 9.18 9.63
C ASP A 85 25.24 8.12 10.29
N LYS A 86 26.55 8.24 10.08
CA LYS A 86 27.56 7.28 10.58
C LYS A 86 27.73 7.35 12.11
N GLY A 87 27.21 8.38 12.77
CA GLY A 87 27.19 8.50 14.22
C GLY A 87 26.20 7.58 14.92
N PHE A 88 25.28 6.97 14.15
CA PHE A 88 24.26 6.07 14.66
C PHE A 88 24.36 4.67 14.04
N ALA A 89 23.78 3.69 14.74
CA ALA A 89 23.73 2.31 14.29
C ALA A 89 22.29 1.86 13.98
N GLY A 90 22.14 0.83 13.15
CA GLY A 90 20.84 0.24 12.81
C GLY A 90 19.89 1.24 12.16
N LYS A 91 18.61 1.20 12.56
CA LYS A 91 17.57 2.09 12.01
C LYS A 91 17.78 3.57 12.32
N ALA A 92 18.42 3.91 13.44
CA ALA A 92 18.61 5.30 13.85
C ALA A 92 19.45 6.11 12.84
N GLN A 93 20.30 5.46 12.03
CA GLN A 93 21.16 6.12 11.05
C GLN A 93 20.40 6.77 9.88
N TYR A 94 19.16 6.33 9.57
CA TYR A 94 18.38 6.85 8.46
C TYR A 94 17.22 7.78 8.90
N VAL A 95 16.87 7.78 10.18
CA VAL A 95 15.80 8.61 10.72
C VAL A 95 15.98 10.10 10.40
N PRO A 96 17.19 10.71 10.59
CA PRO A 96 17.38 12.12 10.29
C PRO A 96 17.19 12.48 8.80
N VAL A 97 17.51 11.56 7.89
CA VAL A 97 17.30 11.78 6.45
C VAL A 97 15.81 11.80 6.13
N TRP A 98 15.05 10.84 6.66
CA TRP A 98 13.60 10.81 6.49
C TRP A 98 12.90 12.03 7.11
N GLU A 99 13.32 12.43 8.32
CA GLU A 99 12.79 13.64 8.96
C GLU A 99 13.02 14.87 8.09
N PHE A 100 14.23 15.05 7.54
CA PHE A 100 14.54 16.16 6.66
C PHE A 100 13.68 16.16 5.39
N LEU A 101 13.50 15.00 4.75
CA LEU A 101 12.69 14.87 3.55
C LEU A 101 11.21 15.22 3.81
N ILE A 102 10.63 14.69 4.90
CA ILE A 102 9.24 14.97 5.27
C ILE A 102 9.08 16.45 5.65
N LEU A 103 9.95 16.99 6.48
CA LEU A 103 9.95 18.41 6.84
C LEU A 103 10.04 19.31 5.60
N SER A 104 10.90 18.96 4.64
CA SER A 104 11.02 19.71 3.40
C SER A 104 9.71 19.75 2.61
N GLN A 105 8.93 18.66 2.58
CA GLN A 105 7.63 18.66 1.92
C GLN A 105 6.60 19.55 2.66
N ILE A 106 6.60 19.51 3.99
CA ILE A 106 5.72 20.36 4.81
C ILE A 106 6.09 21.84 4.59
N CYS A 107 7.38 22.17 4.67
CA CYS A 107 7.86 23.55 4.48
C CYS A 107 7.46 24.12 3.12
N ARG A 108 7.66 23.36 2.03
CA ARG A 108 7.23 23.79 0.70
C ARG A 108 5.72 24.01 0.64
N THR A 109 4.94 23.17 1.30
CA THR A 109 3.48 23.35 1.36
C THR A 109 3.10 24.63 2.10
N ILE A 110 3.74 24.93 3.21
CA ILE A 110 3.57 26.18 3.97
C ILE A 110 3.95 27.39 3.11
N ILE A 111 5.11 27.33 2.44
CA ILE A 111 5.65 28.48 1.70
C ILE A 111 4.85 28.78 0.42
N TYR A 112 4.48 27.75 -0.34
CA TYR A 112 4.01 27.92 -1.72
C TYR A 112 2.55 27.57 -1.94
N LYS A 113 1.87 26.92 -0.98
CA LYS A 113 0.45 26.57 -1.11
C LYS A 113 -0.44 27.29 -0.12
N ASP A 114 0.05 27.57 1.09
CA ASP A 114 -0.73 28.25 2.13
C ASP A 114 -0.52 29.77 2.10
N ASN A 115 -1.39 30.46 1.38
CA ASN A 115 -1.36 31.93 1.31
C ASN A 115 -1.63 32.59 2.66
N GLY A 116 -2.28 31.93 3.61
CA GLY A 116 -2.56 32.45 4.96
C GLY A 116 -1.29 32.70 5.79
N THR A 117 -0.20 31.99 5.47
CA THR A 117 1.09 32.15 6.18
C THR A 117 2.06 33.12 5.49
N SER A 118 1.72 33.65 4.33
CA SER A 118 2.63 34.40 3.46
C SER A 118 3.19 35.70 4.08
N SER A 119 2.51 36.26 5.08
CA SER A 119 2.94 37.50 5.78
C SER A 119 3.78 37.24 7.03
N ILE A 120 4.08 35.98 7.37
CA ILE A 120 4.83 35.60 8.56
C ILE A 120 6.34 35.73 8.27
N GLU A 121 7.10 36.52 9.03
CA GLU A 121 8.54 36.74 8.83
C GLU A 121 9.33 35.44 8.78
N SER A 122 9.01 34.45 9.64
CA SER A 122 9.68 33.15 9.65
C SER A 122 9.41 32.33 8.38
N VAL A 123 8.26 32.51 7.73
CA VAL A 123 7.97 31.85 6.43
C VAL A 123 8.82 32.48 5.33
N ASP A 124 9.12 33.82 5.40
CA ASP A 124 10.06 34.45 4.47
C ASP A 124 11.50 33.98 4.67
N ASP A 125 11.93 33.75 5.92
CA ASP A 125 13.24 33.16 6.20
C ASP A 125 13.33 31.72 5.64
N LEU A 126 12.25 30.96 5.80
CA LEU A 126 12.16 29.62 5.26
C LEU A 126 12.20 29.62 3.71
N ARG A 127 11.45 30.53 3.08
CA ARG A 127 11.43 30.71 1.62
C ARG A 127 12.84 31.05 1.10
N ARG A 128 13.53 32.04 1.69
CA ARG A 128 14.91 32.37 1.32
C ARG A 128 15.86 31.19 1.44
N PHE A 129 15.74 30.39 2.49
CA PHE A 129 16.56 29.20 2.62
C PHE A 129 16.35 28.22 1.45
N TYR A 130 15.11 27.99 1.02
CA TYR A 130 14.81 27.08 -0.09
C TYR A 130 15.28 27.65 -1.44
N GLU A 131 15.07 28.96 -1.68
CA GLU A 131 15.52 29.67 -2.88
C GLU A 131 17.05 29.76 -2.97
N ASP A 132 17.75 30.16 -1.91
CA ASP A 132 19.21 30.21 -1.85
C ASP A 132 19.89 28.87 -2.12
N ASN A 133 19.16 27.77 -1.93
CA ASN A 133 19.69 26.43 -2.14
C ASN A 133 19.11 25.74 -3.39
N ASP A 134 18.31 26.41 -4.22
CA ASP A 134 17.66 25.87 -5.43
C ASP A 134 16.92 24.55 -5.15
N ILE A 135 16.21 24.47 -4.02
CA ILE A 135 15.49 23.26 -3.62
C ILE A 135 13.97 23.49 -3.47
N GLU A 136 13.47 24.65 -3.89
CA GLU A 136 12.06 25.05 -3.75
C GLU A 136 11.07 24.16 -4.53
N ASN A 137 11.43 23.75 -5.73
CA ASN A 137 10.57 23.00 -6.64
C ASN A 137 10.91 21.52 -6.78
N LEU A 138 11.74 21.00 -5.86
CA LEU A 138 12.23 19.62 -5.97
C LEU A 138 11.28 18.61 -5.31
N SER A 139 11.08 17.46 -5.95
CA SER A 139 10.48 16.29 -5.32
C SER A 139 11.38 15.75 -4.19
N ALA A 140 10.84 14.84 -3.36
CA ALA A 140 11.64 14.17 -2.33
C ALA A 140 12.86 13.44 -2.92
N THR A 141 12.68 12.76 -4.06
CA THR A 141 13.74 12.08 -4.81
C THR A 141 14.81 13.05 -5.29
N GLN A 142 14.42 14.17 -5.90
CA GLN A 142 15.34 15.20 -6.38
C GLN A 142 16.08 15.87 -5.22
N THR A 143 15.38 16.15 -4.11
CA THR A 143 16.00 16.69 -2.89
C THR A 143 17.10 15.76 -2.38
N LEU A 144 16.87 14.45 -2.37
CA LEU A 144 17.84 13.44 -1.95
C LEU A 144 19.07 13.45 -2.87
N THR A 145 18.87 13.57 -4.17
CA THR A 145 19.96 13.67 -5.15
C THR A 145 20.81 14.92 -4.92
N VAL A 146 20.18 16.08 -4.74
CA VAL A 146 20.88 17.34 -4.45
C VAL A 146 21.65 17.25 -3.12
N MET A 147 21.08 16.64 -2.08
CA MET A 147 21.77 16.40 -0.82
C MET A 147 23.07 15.62 -1.00
N LYS A 148 23.05 14.59 -1.85
CA LYS A 148 24.24 13.79 -2.17
C LYS A 148 25.27 14.61 -2.96
N GLU A 149 24.87 15.26 -4.04
CA GLU A 149 25.74 16.01 -4.95
C GLU A 149 26.46 17.16 -4.24
N ARG A 150 25.76 17.85 -3.36
CA ARG A 150 26.29 18.97 -2.57
C ARG A 150 27.10 18.52 -1.34
N ASN A 151 27.23 17.24 -1.08
CA ASN A 151 27.84 16.70 0.15
C ASN A 151 27.32 17.40 1.41
N SER A 152 25.99 17.63 1.48
CA SER A 152 25.33 18.36 2.57
C SER A 152 25.77 19.81 2.76
N LYS A 153 26.33 20.48 1.73
CA LYS A 153 26.66 21.91 1.78
C LYS A 153 25.46 22.75 1.44
N PHE A 154 25.03 23.57 2.37
CA PHE A 154 23.87 24.44 2.23
C PHE A 154 24.21 25.90 2.52
N GLN A 155 23.55 26.83 1.85
CA GLN A 155 23.51 28.23 2.24
C GLN A 155 22.58 28.37 3.44
N ILE A 156 23.10 28.85 4.55
CA ILE A 156 22.39 28.86 5.84
C ILE A 156 22.08 30.26 6.36
N SER A 157 22.36 31.28 5.57
CA SER A 157 22.19 32.69 5.97
C SER A 157 20.81 32.98 6.56
N ALA A 158 19.76 32.47 5.92
CA ALA A 158 18.38 32.63 6.36
C ALA A 158 18.04 31.87 7.65
N LEU A 159 18.78 30.79 7.96
CA LEU A 159 18.56 29.97 9.15
C LEU A 159 19.50 30.29 10.33
N LEU A 160 20.42 31.26 10.19
CA LEU A 160 21.46 31.52 11.19
C LEU A 160 20.92 31.80 12.58
N LYS A 161 19.86 32.60 12.72
CA LYS A 161 19.29 32.91 14.03
C LYS A 161 18.73 31.67 14.73
N TYR A 162 18.17 30.71 13.99
CA TYR A 162 17.60 29.49 14.51
C TYR A 162 18.70 28.47 14.84
N LEU A 163 19.76 28.41 14.03
CA LEU A 163 20.94 27.59 14.29
C LEU A 163 21.69 28.04 15.53
N GLN A 164 21.76 29.35 15.79
CA GLN A 164 22.41 29.90 16.98
C GLN A 164 21.66 29.51 18.26
N SER A 165 20.32 29.57 18.24
CA SER A 165 19.48 29.20 19.39
C SER A 165 19.52 27.71 19.70
N THR A 166 19.66 26.85 18.68
CA THR A 166 19.51 25.39 18.81
C THR A 166 20.83 24.65 19.01
N VAL A 167 21.91 25.11 18.37
CA VAL A 167 23.20 24.38 18.26
C VAL A 167 24.37 25.16 18.85
N GLY A 168 24.17 26.36 19.40
CA GLY A 168 25.23 27.19 19.96
C GLY A 168 26.24 27.66 18.89
N PHE A 169 25.78 28.01 17.71
CA PHE A 169 26.62 28.35 16.58
C PHE A 169 27.38 29.67 16.81
N ASP A 170 28.73 29.65 16.76
CA ASP A 170 29.54 30.84 17.04
C ASP A 170 29.50 31.83 15.87
N LYS A 171 29.10 33.09 16.15
CA LYS A 171 29.01 34.18 15.17
C LYS A 171 30.30 34.39 14.36
N LYS A 172 31.46 34.16 14.93
CA LYS A 172 32.76 34.33 14.25
C LYS A 172 33.05 33.32 13.12
N LYS A 173 32.40 32.18 13.13
CA LYS A 173 32.51 31.17 12.06
C LYS A 173 31.53 31.37 10.91
N SER A 174 30.57 32.27 11.04
CA SER A 174 29.46 32.48 10.11
C SER A 174 29.76 33.40 8.93
N MET A 175 31.02 33.81 8.71
CA MET A 175 31.40 34.67 7.58
C MET A 175 31.51 33.94 6.24
N THR A 176 31.41 32.63 6.22
CA THR A 176 31.36 31.83 4.99
C THR A 176 29.87 31.50 4.72
N MET A 177 29.30 32.04 3.64
CA MET A 177 27.88 31.82 3.25
C MET A 177 27.53 30.35 2.98
N VAL A 178 28.52 29.54 2.64
CA VAL A 178 28.34 28.10 2.36
C VAL A 178 29.06 27.31 3.42
N MET A 179 28.33 26.48 4.18
CA MET A 179 28.91 25.63 5.22
C MET A 179 28.56 24.19 4.97
N ASP A 180 29.51 23.32 5.34
CA ASP A 180 29.26 21.87 5.43
C ASP A 180 28.47 21.60 6.72
N ILE A 181 27.14 21.71 6.61
CA ILE A 181 26.22 21.46 7.73
C ILE A 181 25.41 20.21 7.44
N HIS A 182 25.49 19.28 8.36
CA HIS A 182 24.71 18.06 8.31
C HIS A 182 23.21 18.38 8.33
N TYR A 183 22.42 17.74 7.43
CA TYR A 183 20.98 17.95 7.27
C TYR A 183 20.19 17.81 8.60
N GLN A 184 20.71 17.08 9.58
CA GLN A 184 20.12 16.99 10.92
C GLN A 184 20.10 18.36 11.64
N LYS A 185 21.17 19.14 11.55
CA LYS A 185 21.22 20.48 12.14
C LYS A 185 20.28 21.44 11.43
N ILE A 186 20.16 21.30 10.11
CA ILE A 186 19.20 22.05 9.31
C ILE A 186 17.77 21.69 9.73
N SER A 187 17.45 20.41 9.91
CA SER A 187 16.16 19.97 10.40
C SER A 187 15.82 20.55 11.77
N LEU A 188 16.79 20.64 12.67
CA LEU A 188 16.60 21.29 13.98
C LEU A 188 16.31 22.77 13.84
N ALA A 189 17.05 23.50 12.99
CA ALA A 189 16.78 24.92 12.75
C ALA A 189 15.41 25.15 12.10
N ILE A 190 15.01 24.32 11.14
CA ILE A 190 13.69 24.35 10.53
C ILE A 190 12.60 24.09 11.60
N LYS A 191 12.81 23.10 12.48
CA LYS A 191 11.89 22.83 13.58
C LYS A 191 11.71 24.06 14.48
N GLU A 192 12.80 24.75 14.89
CA GLU A 192 12.71 25.96 15.69
C GLU A 192 11.99 27.11 14.95
N LEU A 193 12.20 27.21 13.64
CA LEU A 193 11.49 28.19 12.82
C LEU A 193 9.99 27.86 12.77
N ILE A 194 9.61 26.60 12.55
CA ILE A 194 8.19 26.18 12.48
C ILE A 194 7.44 26.47 13.79
N LYS A 195 8.10 26.40 14.96
CA LYS A 195 7.47 26.79 16.24
C LYS A 195 6.97 28.22 16.27
N THR A 196 7.51 29.09 15.45
CA THR A 196 7.11 30.49 15.39
C THR A 196 5.97 30.77 14.42
N ILE A 197 5.54 29.76 13.66
CA ILE A 197 4.44 29.86 12.70
C ILE A 197 3.14 29.59 13.44
N ASP A 198 2.28 30.60 13.52
CA ASP A 198 0.92 30.48 14.04
C ASP A 198 -0.06 30.36 12.87
N THR A 199 -0.74 29.20 12.78
CA THR A 199 -1.69 28.92 11.71
C THR A 199 -2.77 27.93 12.17
N GLN A 200 -3.97 28.07 11.60
CA GLN A 200 -5.06 27.09 11.75
C GLN A 200 -5.06 26.04 10.63
N SER A 201 -4.12 26.14 9.72
CA SER A 201 -4.03 25.26 8.57
C SER A 201 -3.59 23.84 8.96
N VAL A 202 -4.07 22.86 8.20
CA VAL A 202 -3.78 21.45 8.37
C VAL A 202 -2.95 20.95 7.20
N TYR A 203 -1.82 20.31 7.49
CA TYR A 203 -0.90 19.84 6.46
C TYR A 203 -0.85 18.31 6.45
N HIS A 204 -1.40 17.73 5.40
CA HIS A 204 -1.32 16.29 5.16
C HIS A 204 -0.04 15.94 4.42
N VAL A 205 0.59 14.82 4.78
CA VAL A 205 1.70 14.25 4.02
C VAL A 205 1.39 12.80 3.70
N PHE A 206 1.23 12.51 2.41
CA PHE A 206 0.92 11.17 1.92
C PHE A 206 2.19 10.46 1.48
N LEU A 207 2.43 9.27 2.04
CA LEU A 207 3.53 8.40 1.67
C LEU A 207 2.95 7.10 1.09
N ASP A 208 3.12 6.91 -0.21
CA ASP A 208 2.58 5.75 -0.94
C ASP A 208 3.68 5.06 -1.76
N GLU A 209 3.38 3.86 -2.25
CA GLU A 209 4.25 3.08 -3.14
C GLU A 209 5.60 2.67 -2.50
N LEU A 210 5.58 2.39 -1.19
CA LEU A 210 6.75 1.95 -0.41
C LEU A 210 7.28 0.56 -0.82
N ASP A 211 6.55 -0.16 -1.64
CA ASP A 211 6.73 -1.57 -1.90
C ASP A 211 7.47 -1.90 -3.21
N GLU A 212 7.62 -0.96 -4.14
CA GLU A 212 8.19 -1.27 -5.45
C GLU A 212 9.66 -1.68 -5.40
N GLU A 213 10.44 -1.10 -4.50
CA GLU A 213 11.86 -1.42 -4.30
C GLU A 213 12.10 -2.43 -3.15
N PHE A 214 11.03 -2.87 -2.46
CA PHE A 214 11.18 -3.78 -1.33
C PHE A 214 11.42 -5.22 -1.78
N LYS A 215 12.61 -5.73 -1.48
CA LYS A 215 12.95 -7.15 -1.63
C LYS A 215 12.90 -7.82 -0.25
N SER A 216 12.01 -8.81 -0.08
CA SER A 216 12.01 -9.60 1.16
C SER A 216 13.35 -10.32 1.30
N GLY A 217 13.93 -10.24 2.49
CA GLY A 217 15.27 -10.80 2.78
C GLY A 217 16.39 -9.78 2.72
N ASP A 218 16.22 -8.59 2.17
CA ASP A 218 17.20 -7.50 2.31
C ASP A 218 16.98 -6.78 3.65
N LYS A 219 17.81 -7.11 4.65
CA LYS A 219 17.77 -6.49 5.98
C LYS A 219 17.90 -4.96 5.92
N SER A 220 18.56 -4.43 4.90
CA SER A 220 18.72 -2.98 4.74
C SER A 220 17.41 -2.30 4.36
N ASN A 221 16.58 -2.93 3.53
CA ASN A 221 15.26 -2.40 3.16
C ASN A 221 14.31 -2.41 4.38
N LYS A 222 14.33 -3.47 5.18
CA LYS A 222 13.59 -3.52 6.46
C LYS A 222 14.00 -2.34 7.37
N THR A 223 15.30 -2.11 7.53
CA THR A 223 15.84 -1.01 8.34
C THR A 223 15.38 0.36 7.82
N LEU A 224 15.35 0.56 6.50
CA LEU A 224 14.91 1.83 5.90
C LEU A 224 13.43 2.13 6.17
N ILE A 225 12.55 1.13 6.03
CA ILE A 225 11.12 1.32 6.31
C ILE A 225 10.90 1.56 7.80
N LEU A 226 11.54 0.80 8.69
CA LEU A 226 11.46 1.05 10.14
C LEU A 226 11.94 2.46 10.51
N SER A 227 12.98 2.95 9.84
CA SER A 227 13.48 4.31 10.04
C SER A 227 12.48 5.37 9.56
N LEU A 228 11.78 5.11 8.45
CA LEU A 228 10.71 5.99 7.97
C LEU A 228 9.55 6.05 8.97
N LEU A 229 9.05 4.90 9.41
CA LEU A 229 7.95 4.85 10.38
C LEU A 229 8.34 5.60 11.67
N ARG A 230 9.57 5.42 12.15
CA ARG A 230 10.08 6.16 13.31
C ARG A 230 10.18 7.66 13.07
N ALA A 231 10.63 8.10 11.88
CA ALA A 231 10.69 9.51 11.53
C ALA A 231 9.31 10.16 11.50
N VAL A 232 8.30 9.44 10.96
CA VAL A 232 6.90 9.88 10.96
C VAL A 232 6.39 10.07 12.41
N GLU A 233 6.63 9.12 13.30
CA GLU A 233 6.21 9.24 14.71
C GLU A 233 6.94 10.37 15.44
N ASN A 234 8.27 10.51 15.25
CA ASN A 234 9.02 11.60 15.83
C ASN A 234 8.48 12.97 15.40
N LEU A 235 8.19 13.13 14.10
CA LEU A 235 7.63 14.37 13.58
C LEU A 235 6.21 14.60 14.08
N ASN A 236 5.38 13.56 14.11
CA ASN A 236 4.01 13.69 14.63
C ASN A 236 4.01 14.16 16.09
N THR A 237 4.84 13.55 16.93
CA THR A 237 5.02 13.98 18.33
C THR A 237 5.57 15.40 18.40
N TYR A 238 6.59 15.72 17.60
CA TYR A 238 7.17 17.07 17.58
C TYR A 238 6.11 18.13 17.23
N PHE A 239 5.32 17.94 16.18
CA PHE A 239 4.30 18.89 15.78
C PHE A 239 3.19 19.03 16.82
N ALA A 240 2.74 17.93 17.41
CA ALA A 240 1.70 17.94 18.43
C ALA A 240 2.11 18.68 19.72
N ASP A 241 3.36 18.49 20.17
CA ASP A 241 3.81 18.99 21.46
C ASP A 241 4.40 20.41 21.40
N ASN A 242 4.87 20.86 20.23
CA ASN A 242 5.72 22.05 20.14
C ASN A 242 5.22 23.14 19.21
N THR A 243 4.18 22.91 18.42
CA THR A 243 3.75 23.85 17.38
C THR A 243 2.23 24.02 17.33
N SER A 244 1.73 25.10 16.72
CA SER A 244 0.33 25.24 16.30
C SER A 244 0.04 24.62 14.93
N VAL A 245 1.08 24.23 14.20
CA VAL A 245 0.97 23.61 12.88
C VAL A 245 0.40 22.19 12.98
N SER A 246 -0.77 21.96 12.44
CA SER A 246 -1.42 20.67 12.43
C SER A 246 -0.82 19.76 11.35
N PHE A 247 -0.10 18.72 11.75
CA PHE A 247 0.53 17.73 10.85
C PHE A 247 -0.25 16.43 10.84
N ARG A 248 -0.63 15.96 9.65
CA ARG A 248 -1.39 14.70 9.46
C ARG A 248 -0.70 13.79 8.44
N PRO A 249 0.25 12.97 8.86
CA PRO A 249 0.87 11.98 7.98
C PRO A 249 -0.10 10.83 7.69
N LEU A 250 -0.02 10.28 6.47
CA LEU A 250 -0.74 9.07 6.07
C LEU A 250 0.18 8.20 5.24
N VAL A 251 0.55 7.06 5.79
CA VAL A 251 1.48 6.09 5.21
C VAL A 251 0.70 4.88 4.72
N ALA A 252 0.77 4.60 3.43
CA ALA A 252 0.21 3.38 2.86
C ALA A 252 1.29 2.28 2.81
N LEU A 253 1.03 1.15 3.47
CA LEU A 253 1.97 0.05 3.56
C LEU A 253 1.29 -1.29 3.22
N ARG A 254 2.00 -2.16 2.52
CA ARG A 254 1.50 -3.51 2.24
C ARG A 254 1.59 -4.39 3.48
N SER A 255 0.57 -5.24 3.67
CA SER A 255 0.51 -6.16 4.81
C SER A 255 1.67 -7.16 4.84
N ASP A 256 2.10 -7.66 3.68
CA ASP A 256 3.25 -8.57 3.60
C ASP A 256 4.56 -7.91 4.05
N ILE A 257 4.78 -6.63 3.72
CA ILE A 257 5.91 -5.84 4.20
C ILE A 257 5.77 -5.60 5.70
N TYR A 258 4.61 -5.10 6.14
CA TYR A 258 4.36 -4.81 7.55
C TYR A 258 4.59 -6.04 8.44
N ASN A 259 4.13 -7.22 8.01
CA ASN A 259 4.32 -8.47 8.75
C ASN A 259 5.81 -8.83 8.93
N THR A 260 6.68 -8.46 7.98
CA THR A 260 8.14 -8.65 8.15
C THR A 260 8.76 -7.72 9.19
N LEU A 261 8.06 -6.65 9.57
CA LEU A 261 8.53 -5.65 10.53
C LEU A 261 8.09 -5.93 11.97
N GLN A 262 7.11 -6.81 12.18
CA GLN A 262 6.44 -7.04 13.48
C GLN A 262 7.37 -7.51 14.61
N ASP A 263 8.51 -8.13 14.27
CA ASP A 263 9.51 -8.53 15.27
C ASP A 263 10.25 -7.33 15.92
N ASP A 264 10.00 -6.11 15.46
CA ASP A 264 10.63 -4.91 15.98
C ASP A 264 9.72 -4.23 17.02
N ASN A 265 10.27 -3.93 18.19
CA ASN A 265 9.52 -3.30 19.31
C ASN A 265 8.88 -1.95 18.93
N ASP A 266 9.40 -1.24 17.93
CA ASP A 266 8.83 0.04 17.50
C ASP A 266 7.49 -0.15 16.79
N THR A 267 7.25 -1.29 16.13
CA THR A 267 5.99 -1.55 15.41
C THR A 267 4.82 -1.77 16.38
N ASN A 268 5.08 -2.27 17.59
CA ASN A 268 4.03 -2.45 18.60
C ASN A 268 3.39 -1.13 19.01
N LYS A 269 4.14 -0.01 18.99
CA LYS A 269 3.64 1.32 19.34
C LYS A 269 2.73 1.92 18.27
N LEU A 270 2.74 1.36 17.06
CA LEU A 270 1.95 1.85 15.94
C LEU A 270 0.53 1.26 15.92
N HIS A 271 0.24 0.21 16.67
CA HIS A 271 -1.02 -0.54 16.60
C HIS A 271 -2.26 0.34 16.72
N ASP A 272 -2.25 1.30 17.63
CA ASP A 272 -3.40 2.19 17.87
C ASP A 272 -3.64 3.18 16.71
N PHE A 273 -2.67 3.34 15.81
CA PHE A 273 -2.69 4.29 14.71
C PHE A 273 -2.79 3.61 13.34
N ILE A 274 -3.00 2.29 13.34
CA ILE A 274 -3.11 1.48 12.14
C ILE A 274 -4.58 1.25 11.80
N PHE A 275 -4.94 1.54 10.57
CA PHE A 275 -6.17 1.07 9.95
C PHE A 275 -5.85 -0.10 9.01
N LYS A 276 -6.37 -1.28 9.34
CA LYS A 276 -6.27 -2.45 8.44
C LYS A 276 -7.38 -2.37 7.39
N LEU A 277 -6.98 -2.28 6.13
CA LEU A 277 -7.89 -2.25 4.99
C LEU A 277 -8.14 -3.69 4.52
N ASP A 278 -9.05 -4.35 5.21
CA ASP A 278 -9.50 -5.70 4.94
C ASP A 278 -11.00 -5.74 4.62
N TRP A 279 -11.38 -6.53 3.62
CA TRP A 279 -12.71 -6.50 3.06
C TRP A 279 -13.42 -7.84 3.21
N SER A 280 -14.61 -7.82 3.82
CA SER A 280 -15.50 -8.97 3.83
C SER A 280 -16.08 -9.21 2.44
N ILE A 281 -16.34 -10.49 2.14
CA ILE A 281 -17.03 -10.93 0.92
C ILE A 281 -18.51 -11.29 1.19
N ASP A 282 -18.95 -11.16 2.43
CA ASP A 282 -20.33 -11.51 2.79
C ASP A 282 -21.33 -10.56 2.11
N ILE A 283 -22.40 -11.13 1.62
CA ILE A 283 -23.51 -10.42 0.96
C ILE A 283 -24.79 -10.44 1.79
N LYS A 284 -24.89 -11.42 2.71
CA LYS A 284 -26.05 -11.57 3.59
C LYS A 284 -25.92 -10.64 4.78
N ASP A 285 -26.99 -9.91 5.05
CA ASP A 285 -27.10 -9.00 6.20
C ASP A 285 -26.06 -7.86 6.25
N THR A 286 -25.41 -7.55 5.11
CA THR A 286 -24.49 -6.41 5.02
C THR A 286 -25.23 -5.10 5.21
N LYS A 287 -24.79 -4.32 6.20
CA LYS A 287 -25.22 -2.93 6.38
C LYS A 287 -24.31 -2.02 5.55
N ASP A 288 -24.81 -0.85 5.18
CA ASP A 288 -23.99 0.20 4.54
C ASP A 288 -22.78 0.63 5.38
N THR A 289 -22.73 0.19 6.65
CA THR A 289 -21.64 0.47 7.58
C THR A 289 -20.55 -0.62 7.62
N ASP A 290 -20.72 -1.71 6.87
CA ASP A 290 -19.79 -2.84 6.96
C ASP A 290 -18.64 -2.72 5.95
N MET A 291 -17.45 -3.14 6.36
CA MET A 291 -16.28 -3.25 5.48
C MET A 291 -16.46 -4.41 4.47
N SER A 292 -17.43 -4.26 3.55
CA SER A 292 -17.76 -5.29 2.56
C SER A 292 -17.51 -4.81 1.13
N ILE A 293 -16.97 -5.71 0.30
CA ILE A 293 -16.77 -5.44 -1.14
C ILE A 293 -18.09 -5.16 -1.84
N ILE A 294 -19.19 -5.78 -1.39
CA ILE A 294 -20.49 -5.56 -2.02
C ILE A 294 -20.93 -4.09 -1.93
N ASN A 295 -20.57 -3.39 -0.85
CA ASN A 295 -20.87 -1.97 -0.71
C ASN A 295 -20.10 -1.13 -1.74
N ILE A 296 -18.86 -1.49 -2.04
CA ILE A 296 -18.06 -0.86 -3.11
C ILE A 296 -18.72 -1.09 -4.48
N ILE A 297 -19.22 -2.30 -4.73
CA ILE A 297 -19.89 -2.66 -5.98
C ILE A 297 -21.21 -1.91 -6.10
N ASN A 298 -22.01 -1.88 -5.04
CA ASN A 298 -23.30 -1.17 -5.03
C ASN A 298 -23.13 0.34 -5.25
N ARG A 299 -22.06 0.96 -4.73
CA ARG A 299 -21.77 2.38 -4.99
C ARG A 299 -21.54 2.66 -6.48
N ARG A 300 -20.81 1.79 -7.20
CA ARG A 300 -20.59 1.92 -8.64
C ARG A 300 -21.86 1.70 -9.45
N ILE A 301 -22.70 0.73 -9.05
CA ILE A 301 -23.99 0.48 -9.65
C ILE A 301 -24.90 1.70 -9.49
N ASN A 302 -25.01 2.23 -8.28
CA ASN A 302 -25.81 3.41 -7.99
C ASN A 302 -25.34 4.66 -8.74
N PHE A 303 -24.03 4.85 -8.85
CA PHE A 303 -23.46 5.96 -9.63
C PHE A 303 -23.87 5.86 -11.09
N SER A 304 -23.81 4.67 -11.68
CA SER A 304 -24.17 4.43 -13.09
C SER A 304 -25.68 4.52 -13.35
N ASP A 305 -26.52 4.36 -12.33
CA ASP A 305 -27.98 4.47 -12.41
C ASP A 305 -28.53 5.83 -11.92
N GLU A 306 -27.67 6.86 -11.92
CA GLU A 306 -28.03 8.23 -11.51
C GLU A 306 -28.70 8.30 -10.11
N GLY A 307 -28.31 7.41 -9.19
CA GLY A 307 -28.77 7.39 -7.81
C GLY A 307 -30.14 6.74 -7.58
N LYS A 308 -30.67 5.94 -8.49
CA LYS A 308 -31.95 5.24 -8.36
C LYS A 308 -31.97 4.06 -7.40
N ASN A 309 -30.90 3.87 -6.60
CA ASN A 309 -30.75 2.81 -5.60
C ASN A 309 -30.75 1.36 -6.15
N CYS A 310 -30.23 1.16 -7.36
CA CYS A 310 -29.93 -0.18 -7.85
C CYS A 310 -28.80 -0.82 -7.05
N SER A 311 -28.88 -2.12 -6.87
CA SER A 311 -27.93 -2.95 -6.13
C SER A 311 -27.46 -4.13 -6.96
N TRP A 312 -26.56 -4.92 -6.41
CA TRP A 312 -26.10 -6.16 -7.02
C TRP A 312 -27.25 -7.09 -7.47
N GLN A 313 -28.29 -7.23 -6.63
CA GLN A 313 -29.43 -8.10 -6.92
C GLN A 313 -30.22 -7.65 -8.15
N ASP A 314 -30.21 -6.37 -8.47
CA ASP A 314 -30.98 -5.80 -9.59
C ASP A 314 -30.29 -5.99 -10.95
N ILE A 315 -29.01 -6.36 -10.96
CA ILE A 315 -28.21 -6.51 -12.18
C ILE A 315 -27.73 -7.94 -12.42
N VAL A 316 -28.05 -8.86 -11.52
CA VAL A 316 -27.61 -10.26 -11.57
C VAL A 316 -28.82 -11.18 -11.65
N ARG A 317 -28.83 -12.06 -12.64
CA ARG A 317 -29.68 -13.21 -12.68
C ARG A 317 -28.97 -14.38 -12.02
N ASP A 318 -29.29 -14.65 -10.74
CA ASP A 318 -28.64 -15.74 -10.01
C ASP A 318 -29.19 -17.10 -10.46
N ASP A 319 -28.72 -17.53 -11.62
CA ASP A 319 -29.00 -18.82 -12.26
C ASP A 319 -27.84 -19.81 -12.08
N ALA A 320 -27.06 -19.62 -11.02
CA ALA A 320 -25.96 -20.54 -10.69
C ALA A 320 -26.52 -21.94 -10.35
N PRO A 321 -25.86 -23.01 -10.81
CA PRO A 321 -26.25 -24.38 -10.47
C PRO A 321 -26.22 -24.63 -8.94
N ASP A 322 -27.07 -25.52 -8.42
CA ASP A 322 -27.22 -25.82 -6.99
C ASP A 322 -25.92 -26.25 -6.30
N TYR A 323 -24.99 -26.84 -7.05
CA TYR A 323 -23.67 -27.21 -6.51
C TYR A 323 -22.76 -26.00 -6.26
N ILE A 324 -23.12 -24.80 -6.75
CA ILE A 324 -22.42 -23.52 -6.47
C ILE A 324 -23.12 -22.87 -5.26
N ARG A 325 -22.68 -23.25 -4.07
CA ARG A 325 -23.21 -22.67 -2.84
C ARG A 325 -22.93 -21.17 -2.79
N GLY A 326 -23.97 -20.36 -2.55
CA GLY A 326 -23.86 -18.90 -2.45
C GLY A 326 -23.89 -18.17 -3.79
N GLY A 327 -24.30 -18.85 -4.88
CA GLY A 327 -24.62 -18.24 -6.16
C GLY A 327 -23.43 -17.60 -6.91
N ILE A 328 -23.74 -16.72 -7.83
CA ILE A 328 -22.77 -16.02 -8.69
C ILE A 328 -21.76 -15.22 -7.87
N TRP A 329 -22.19 -14.55 -6.80
CA TRP A 329 -21.30 -13.78 -5.94
C TRP A 329 -20.21 -14.63 -5.31
N SER A 330 -20.61 -15.76 -4.70
CA SER A 330 -19.65 -16.70 -4.10
C SER A 330 -18.68 -17.29 -5.14
N TYR A 331 -19.18 -17.53 -6.36
CA TYR A 331 -18.35 -18.00 -7.45
C TYR A 331 -17.27 -16.99 -7.83
N ILE A 332 -17.63 -15.71 -8.01
CA ILE A 332 -16.68 -14.65 -8.33
C ILE A 332 -15.68 -14.47 -7.19
N THR A 333 -16.16 -14.29 -5.97
CA THR A 333 -15.31 -13.96 -4.82
C THR A 333 -14.35 -15.08 -4.44
N SER A 334 -14.75 -16.35 -4.60
CA SER A 334 -13.85 -17.49 -4.38
C SER A 334 -12.67 -17.58 -5.36
N ARG A 335 -12.69 -16.81 -6.43
CA ARG A 335 -11.61 -16.72 -7.43
C ARG A 335 -10.75 -15.47 -7.25
N THR A 336 -11.03 -14.68 -6.26
CA THR A 336 -10.30 -13.45 -5.92
C THR A 336 -9.58 -13.60 -4.59
N PHE A 337 -8.73 -12.65 -4.26
CA PHE A 337 -8.15 -12.55 -2.91
C PHE A 337 -8.99 -11.65 -1.98
N SER A 338 -10.30 -11.62 -2.15
CA SER A 338 -11.20 -10.71 -1.41
C SER A 338 -10.76 -9.25 -1.52
N ARG A 339 -10.29 -8.83 -2.71
CA ARG A 339 -9.81 -7.48 -2.98
C ARG A 339 -10.77 -6.78 -3.96
N PRO A 340 -11.12 -5.51 -3.72
CA PRO A 340 -11.96 -4.74 -4.64
C PRO A 340 -11.45 -4.76 -6.09
N ARG A 341 -10.13 -4.60 -6.29
CA ARG A 341 -9.50 -4.65 -7.62
C ARG A 341 -9.84 -5.94 -8.37
N ASP A 342 -9.75 -7.08 -7.70
CA ASP A 342 -9.93 -8.39 -8.32
C ASP A 342 -11.39 -8.58 -8.75
N VAL A 343 -12.34 -8.23 -7.87
CA VAL A 343 -13.79 -8.33 -8.16
C VAL A 343 -14.19 -7.39 -9.29
N ILE A 344 -13.77 -6.12 -9.23
CA ILE A 344 -14.04 -5.14 -10.29
C ILE A 344 -13.46 -5.61 -11.63
N LYS A 345 -12.23 -6.14 -11.63
CA LYS A 345 -11.62 -6.67 -12.85
C LYS A 345 -12.38 -7.83 -13.42
N TYR A 346 -12.87 -8.75 -12.58
CA TYR A 346 -13.67 -9.87 -13.04
C TYR A 346 -14.98 -9.38 -13.69
N LEU A 347 -15.67 -8.43 -13.04
CA LEU A 347 -16.91 -7.85 -13.56
C LEU A 347 -16.69 -7.12 -14.89
N LYS A 348 -15.60 -6.38 -15.03
CA LYS A 348 -15.22 -5.76 -16.33
C LYS A 348 -15.02 -6.79 -17.42
N ILE A 349 -14.34 -7.90 -17.14
CA ILE A 349 -14.15 -8.99 -18.11
C ILE A 349 -15.50 -9.63 -18.48
N CYS A 350 -16.43 -9.76 -17.52
CA CYS A 350 -17.79 -10.20 -17.80
C CYS A 350 -18.53 -9.21 -18.73
N GLN A 351 -18.35 -7.91 -18.48
CA GLN A 351 -18.94 -6.85 -19.30
C GLN A 351 -18.40 -6.85 -20.74
N ASP A 352 -17.11 -7.13 -20.93
CA ASP A 352 -16.48 -7.24 -22.25
C ASP A 352 -17.07 -8.38 -23.09
N LYS A 353 -17.69 -9.39 -22.47
CA LYS A 353 -18.43 -10.47 -23.15
C LYS A 353 -19.82 -10.04 -23.65
N LYS A 354 -20.23 -8.79 -23.38
CA LYS A 354 -21.46 -8.16 -23.84
C LYS A 354 -22.71 -8.99 -23.51
N PRO A 355 -23.00 -9.27 -22.22
CA PRO A 355 -24.24 -9.93 -21.84
C PRO A 355 -25.45 -9.09 -22.30
N ILE A 356 -26.48 -9.74 -22.84
CA ILE A 356 -27.63 -9.05 -23.45
C ILE A 356 -28.53 -8.40 -22.38
N HIS A 357 -28.60 -9.02 -21.21
CA HIS A 357 -29.42 -8.60 -20.08
C HIS A 357 -28.57 -8.53 -18.81
N ASP A 358 -29.11 -9.07 -17.71
CA ASP A 358 -28.42 -9.19 -16.42
C ASP A 358 -27.24 -10.17 -16.51
N LEU A 359 -26.33 -10.05 -15.57
CA LEU A 359 -25.20 -10.95 -15.46
C LEU A 359 -25.70 -12.35 -15.06
N SER A 360 -25.51 -13.34 -15.93
CA SER A 360 -25.84 -14.74 -15.69
C SER A 360 -24.61 -15.56 -15.30
N PHE A 361 -24.81 -16.73 -14.69
CA PHE A 361 -23.72 -17.65 -14.36
C PHE A 361 -22.88 -18.03 -15.60
N ARG A 362 -23.53 -18.27 -16.74
CA ARG A 362 -22.86 -18.57 -18.01
C ARG A 362 -21.89 -17.46 -18.45
N ASN A 363 -22.26 -16.19 -18.25
CA ASN A 363 -21.37 -15.06 -18.57
C ASN A 363 -20.13 -15.07 -17.66
N VAL A 364 -20.33 -15.30 -16.37
CA VAL A 364 -19.26 -15.35 -15.38
C VAL A 364 -18.32 -16.53 -15.64
N GLU A 365 -18.86 -17.74 -15.82
CA GLU A 365 -18.07 -18.93 -16.11
C GLU A 365 -17.25 -18.81 -17.41
N SER A 366 -17.86 -18.29 -18.49
CA SER A 366 -17.17 -18.06 -19.75
C SER A 366 -16.07 -17.01 -19.68
N SER A 367 -16.12 -16.10 -18.70
CA SER A 367 -15.13 -15.05 -18.44
C SER A 367 -13.95 -15.53 -17.59
N GLU A 368 -14.12 -16.64 -16.86
CA GLU A 368 -13.15 -17.12 -15.88
C GLU A 368 -11.76 -17.38 -16.48
N SER A 369 -11.67 -17.88 -17.71
CA SER A 369 -10.37 -18.17 -18.33
C SER A 369 -9.56 -16.90 -18.56
N VAL A 370 -10.20 -15.81 -19.01
CA VAL A 370 -9.56 -14.51 -19.24
C VAL A 370 -9.16 -13.89 -17.89
N TYR A 371 -10.04 -13.98 -16.91
CA TYR A 371 -9.75 -13.52 -15.56
C TYR A 371 -8.57 -14.29 -14.93
N SER A 372 -8.55 -15.61 -15.04
CA SER A 372 -7.49 -16.46 -14.49
C SER A 372 -6.11 -16.14 -15.08
N GLU A 373 -6.04 -15.80 -16.37
CA GLU A 373 -4.80 -15.34 -17.00
C GLU A 373 -4.33 -14.00 -16.44
N TRP A 374 -5.24 -13.04 -16.32
CA TRP A 374 -4.94 -11.75 -15.72
C TRP A 374 -4.49 -11.89 -14.26
N PHE A 375 -5.22 -12.69 -13.48
CA PHE A 375 -4.95 -12.91 -12.05
C PHE A 375 -3.59 -13.58 -11.81
N TYR A 376 -3.24 -14.55 -12.67
CA TYR A 376 -1.92 -15.18 -12.64
C TYR A 376 -0.79 -14.17 -12.90
N ASN A 377 -0.98 -13.22 -13.82
CA ASN A 377 0.02 -12.19 -14.09
C ASN A 377 0.15 -11.19 -12.93
N GLU A 378 -0.96 -10.81 -12.26
CA GLU A 378 -0.92 -9.98 -11.05
C GLU A 378 -0.14 -10.66 -9.92
N ILE A 379 -0.43 -11.95 -9.69
CA ILE A 379 0.28 -12.75 -8.69
C ILE A 379 1.78 -12.84 -9.02
N ARG A 380 2.14 -13.06 -10.29
CA ARG A 380 3.53 -13.10 -10.72
C ARG A 380 4.29 -11.85 -10.31
N ASN A 381 3.69 -10.69 -10.46
CA ASN A 381 4.30 -9.42 -10.08
C ASN A 381 4.47 -9.27 -8.54
N GLU A 382 3.65 -9.98 -7.76
CA GLU A 382 3.75 -9.97 -6.30
C GLU A 382 4.78 -10.99 -5.78
N ILE A 383 4.83 -12.21 -6.33
CA ILE A 383 5.60 -13.33 -5.76
C ILE A 383 6.99 -13.52 -6.37
N TYR A 384 7.23 -13.09 -7.60
CA TYR A 384 8.45 -13.45 -8.35
C TYR A 384 9.75 -13.07 -7.62
N THR A 385 9.76 -11.92 -6.95
CA THR A 385 10.92 -11.45 -6.17
C THR A 385 11.17 -12.27 -4.90
N HIS A 386 10.14 -12.92 -4.38
CA HIS A 386 10.18 -13.71 -3.14
C HIS A 386 10.44 -15.19 -3.40
N LEU A 387 9.82 -15.74 -4.45
CA LEU A 387 9.90 -17.14 -4.83
C LEU A 387 10.02 -17.29 -6.35
N PRO A 388 11.21 -17.19 -6.94
CA PRO A 388 11.39 -17.22 -8.40
C PRO A 388 10.95 -18.52 -9.11
N VAL A 389 10.73 -19.59 -8.33
CA VAL A 389 10.31 -20.93 -8.84
C VAL A 389 8.84 -21.25 -8.56
N TRP A 390 8.04 -20.27 -8.15
CA TRP A 390 6.64 -20.44 -7.77
C TRP A 390 5.78 -21.10 -8.86
N ASP A 391 5.97 -20.70 -10.11
CA ASP A 391 5.24 -21.21 -11.26
C ASP A 391 5.56 -22.69 -11.54
N GLU A 392 6.83 -23.08 -11.37
CA GLU A 392 7.27 -24.46 -11.46
C GLU A 392 6.62 -25.32 -10.37
N CYS A 393 6.50 -24.79 -9.16
CA CYS A 393 5.82 -25.49 -8.06
C CYS A 393 4.33 -25.68 -8.38
N LEU A 394 3.63 -24.66 -8.89
CA LEU A 394 2.21 -24.75 -9.22
C LEU A 394 1.92 -25.64 -10.43
N ASN A 395 2.86 -25.81 -11.37
CA ASN A 395 2.73 -26.74 -12.48
C ASN A 395 2.54 -28.19 -12.02
N VAL A 396 2.85 -28.52 -10.76
CA VAL A 396 2.54 -29.84 -10.18
C VAL A 396 1.04 -30.14 -10.24
N PHE A 397 0.19 -29.16 -9.95
CA PHE A 397 -1.26 -29.34 -10.03
C PHE A 397 -1.73 -29.64 -11.45
N ARG A 398 -1.11 -29.01 -12.46
CA ARG A 398 -1.38 -29.32 -13.87
C ARG A 398 -1.01 -30.76 -14.22
N ASP A 399 0.14 -31.25 -13.72
CA ASP A 399 0.60 -32.60 -14.00
C ASP A 399 -0.23 -33.69 -13.27
N ILE A 400 -0.84 -33.30 -12.13
CA ILE A 400 -1.81 -34.14 -11.42
C ILE A 400 -3.18 -34.11 -12.13
N GLY A 401 -3.50 -33.01 -12.81
CA GLY A 401 -4.80 -32.80 -13.46
C GLY A 401 -5.92 -32.45 -12.48
N TYR A 402 -5.60 -32.07 -11.25
CA TYR A 402 -6.58 -31.76 -10.21
C TYR A 402 -6.08 -30.63 -9.28
N PHE A 403 -7.00 -29.88 -8.69
CA PHE A 403 -6.69 -28.73 -7.83
C PHE A 403 -6.34 -29.07 -6.38
N ARG A 404 -6.38 -30.35 -6.00
CA ARG A 404 -6.00 -30.87 -4.67
C ARG A 404 -4.94 -31.94 -4.79
N THR A 405 -4.00 -31.97 -3.84
CA THR A 405 -2.98 -33.00 -3.72
C THR A 405 -2.56 -33.17 -2.27
N THR A 406 -2.01 -34.35 -1.93
CA THR A 406 -1.34 -34.52 -0.64
C THR A 406 -0.02 -33.77 -0.62
N LYS A 407 0.44 -33.39 0.56
CA LYS A 407 1.75 -32.75 0.76
C LYS A 407 2.89 -33.62 0.20
N ASP A 408 2.88 -34.89 0.50
CA ASP A 408 3.94 -35.83 0.08
C ASP A 408 4.03 -35.96 -1.45
N GLU A 409 2.88 -36.04 -2.13
CA GLU A 409 2.84 -36.11 -3.59
C GLU A 409 3.35 -34.77 -4.20
N PHE A 410 3.00 -33.64 -3.61
CA PHE A 410 3.49 -32.35 -4.05
C PHE A 410 5.00 -32.25 -3.90
N ILE A 411 5.55 -32.59 -2.72
CA ILE A 411 7.01 -32.57 -2.45
C ILE A 411 7.73 -33.49 -3.43
N ARG A 412 7.26 -34.72 -3.60
CA ARG A 412 7.85 -35.68 -4.53
C ARG A 412 7.96 -35.09 -5.95
N ARG A 413 6.91 -34.41 -6.43
CA ARG A 413 6.89 -33.85 -7.78
C ARG A 413 7.73 -32.58 -7.94
N ILE A 414 7.74 -31.67 -6.95
CA ILE A 414 8.61 -30.50 -7.05
C ILE A 414 10.09 -30.89 -7.03
N GLN A 415 10.45 -31.93 -6.29
CA GLN A 415 11.83 -32.45 -6.24
C GLN A 415 12.30 -33.08 -7.56
N THR A 416 11.42 -33.44 -8.48
CA THR A 416 11.81 -33.90 -9.82
C THR A 416 12.12 -32.72 -10.78
N ARG A 417 11.89 -31.48 -10.38
CA ARG A 417 12.05 -30.28 -11.23
C ARG A 417 13.43 -29.67 -11.08
N PRO A 418 14.23 -29.61 -12.17
CA PRO A 418 15.63 -29.14 -12.08
C PRO A 418 15.78 -27.72 -11.54
N ARG A 419 14.88 -26.79 -11.96
CA ARG A 419 14.93 -25.39 -11.49
C ARG A 419 14.63 -25.27 -10.01
N VAL A 420 13.65 -26.05 -9.50
CA VAL A 420 13.31 -26.06 -8.07
C VAL A 420 14.48 -26.61 -7.27
N ASN A 421 15.07 -27.74 -7.67
CA ASN A 421 16.24 -28.31 -6.99
C ASN A 421 17.43 -27.35 -6.96
N LYS A 422 17.73 -26.70 -8.08
CA LYS A 422 18.78 -25.69 -8.14
C LYS A 422 18.50 -24.54 -7.17
N TYR A 423 17.25 -24.07 -7.09
CA TYR A 423 16.86 -23.00 -6.17
C TYR A 423 17.01 -23.46 -4.70
N LEU A 424 16.54 -24.64 -4.33
CA LEU A 424 16.66 -25.19 -2.98
C LEU A 424 18.14 -25.26 -2.56
N GLN A 425 19.01 -25.81 -3.43
CA GLN A 425 20.45 -25.90 -3.17
C GLN A 425 21.12 -24.53 -3.01
N SER A 426 20.75 -23.55 -3.85
CA SER A 426 21.38 -22.23 -3.80
C SER A 426 20.88 -21.37 -2.66
N SER A 427 19.65 -21.54 -2.20
CA SER A 427 19.02 -20.76 -1.14
C SER A 427 19.14 -21.37 0.26
N GLY A 428 19.54 -22.63 0.38
CA GLY A 428 19.55 -23.38 1.63
C GLY A 428 18.16 -23.70 2.18
N LYS A 429 17.11 -23.54 1.37
CA LYS A 429 15.71 -23.82 1.74
C LYS A 429 15.38 -25.28 1.51
N ILE A 430 14.35 -25.75 2.22
CA ILE A 430 13.75 -27.07 2.03
C ILE A 430 12.39 -26.98 1.31
N ALA A 431 11.82 -28.09 0.91
CA ALA A 431 10.55 -28.14 0.18
C ALA A 431 9.39 -27.53 0.99
N ASP A 432 9.39 -27.74 2.30
CA ASP A 432 8.39 -27.17 3.21
C ASP A 432 8.40 -25.64 3.21
N ASP A 433 9.57 -25.01 3.14
CA ASP A 433 9.70 -23.54 3.02
C ASP A 433 9.03 -23.00 1.75
N LEU A 434 9.07 -23.77 0.65
CA LEU A 434 8.38 -23.37 -0.59
C LEU A 434 6.86 -23.47 -0.43
N ILE A 435 6.38 -24.53 0.21
CA ILE A 435 4.96 -24.72 0.50
C ILE A 435 4.46 -23.59 1.39
N GLU A 436 5.16 -23.29 2.48
CA GLU A 436 4.81 -22.20 3.39
C GLU A 436 4.79 -20.84 2.66
N GLN A 437 5.76 -20.58 1.80
CA GLN A 437 5.75 -19.36 0.98
C GLN A 437 4.56 -19.30 0.03
N LEU A 438 4.24 -20.40 -0.67
CA LEU A 438 3.06 -20.46 -1.54
C LEU A 438 1.76 -20.24 -0.74
N PHE A 439 1.68 -20.77 0.48
CA PHE A 439 0.55 -20.53 1.38
C PHE A 439 0.47 -19.05 1.82
N ASN A 440 1.58 -18.48 2.23
CA ASN A 440 1.65 -17.06 2.65
C ASN A 440 1.22 -16.09 1.54
N PHE A 441 1.49 -16.44 0.26
CA PHE A 441 0.97 -15.72 -0.90
C PHE A 441 -0.44 -16.16 -1.31
N SER A 442 -1.06 -17.10 -0.58
CA SER A 442 -2.40 -17.63 -0.83
C SER A 442 -2.57 -18.30 -2.20
N LEU A 443 -1.49 -18.80 -2.79
CA LEU A 443 -1.55 -19.59 -4.03
C LEU A 443 -2.04 -21.00 -3.79
N ILE A 444 -1.74 -21.50 -2.61
CA ILE A 444 -2.29 -22.73 -2.07
C ILE A 444 -2.92 -22.48 -0.71
N GLY A 445 -3.84 -23.32 -0.33
CA GLY A 445 -4.46 -23.37 1.00
C GLY A 445 -4.31 -24.74 1.64
N ASN A 446 -4.63 -24.82 2.92
CA ASN A 446 -4.83 -26.05 3.64
C ASN A 446 -6.21 -26.63 3.32
N ILE A 447 -6.33 -27.96 3.23
CA ILE A 447 -7.62 -28.65 3.22
C ILE A 447 -7.56 -29.81 4.21
N ASP A 448 -8.49 -29.83 5.18
CA ASP A 448 -8.56 -30.89 6.18
C ASP A 448 -9.34 -32.12 5.70
N ASP A 449 -9.35 -33.20 6.51
CA ASP A 449 -10.05 -34.45 6.23
C ASP A 449 -11.56 -34.29 6.07
N LYS A 450 -12.15 -33.22 6.63
CA LYS A 450 -13.56 -32.87 6.50
C LYS A 450 -13.85 -32.06 5.25
N GLY A 451 -12.82 -31.78 4.43
CA GLY A 451 -12.94 -30.97 3.22
C GLY A 451 -13.08 -29.46 3.48
N ARG A 452 -12.78 -29.00 4.70
CA ARG A 452 -12.72 -27.56 5.00
C ARG A 452 -11.37 -27.04 4.55
N TRP A 453 -11.38 -25.89 3.91
CA TRP A 453 -10.18 -25.27 3.38
C TRP A 453 -9.96 -23.88 3.96
N SER A 454 -8.70 -23.53 4.19
CA SER A 454 -8.27 -22.22 4.65
C SER A 454 -7.16 -21.65 3.76
N PHE A 455 -7.23 -20.35 3.53
CA PHE A 455 -6.23 -19.59 2.79
C PHE A 455 -5.81 -18.38 3.60
N LYS A 456 -4.56 -18.00 3.49
CA LYS A 456 -3.99 -16.83 4.16
C LYS A 456 -4.71 -15.52 3.81
N TYR A 457 -5.26 -15.39 2.59
CA TYR A 457 -5.99 -14.18 2.19
C TYR A 457 -7.35 -13.99 2.89
N LYS A 458 -7.91 -15.08 3.45
CA LYS A 458 -9.18 -15.04 4.19
C LYS A 458 -9.00 -14.78 5.67
N ASP A 459 -7.84 -15.12 6.18
CA ASP A 459 -7.50 -15.00 7.59
C ASP A 459 -5.99 -14.76 7.69
N ASP A 460 -5.62 -13.54 8.03
CA ASP A 460 -4.21 -13.13 8.17
C ASP A 460 -3.49 -13.90 9.29
N ASP A 461 -4.23 -14.47 10.24
CA ASP A 461 -3.68 -15.28 11.33
C ASP A 461 -3.60 -16.77 10.97
N ALA A 462 -4.16 -17.18 9.80
CA ALA A 462 -4.07 -18.55 9.36
C ALA A 462 -2.62 -19.01 9.22
N LEU A 463 -2.32 -20.18 9.79
CA LEU A 463 -1.02 -20.82 9.71
C LEU A 463 -1.05 -21.99 8.73
N TRP A 464 0.10 -22.22 8.13
CA TRP A 464 0.33 -23.44 7.36
C TRP A 464 0.22 -24.67 8.27
N ASN A 465 -0.59 -25.67 7.89
CA ASN A 465 -0.71 -26.94 8.59
C ASN A 465 0.04 -28.04 7.83
N ASN A 466 1.11 -28.55 8.44
CA ASN A 466 1.96 -29.57 7.86
C ASN A 466 1.28 -30.94 7.61
N GLU A 467 0.16 -31.20 8.27
CA GLU A 467 -0.61 -32.45 8.13
C GLU A 467 -1.76 -32.33 7.12
N ALA A 468 -2.05 -31.10 6.65
CA ALA A 468 -3.14 -30.87 5.72
C ALA A 468 -2.73 -31.15 4.28
N ASP A 469 -3.69 -31.55 3.47
CA ASP A 469 -3.55 -31.59 2.02
C ASP A 469 -3.50 -30.15 1.46
N LEU A 470 -2.95 -30.03 0.27
CA LEU A 470 -2.84 -28.79 -0.47
C LEU A 470 -4.03 -28.59 -1.41
N ILE A 471 -4.56 -27.38 -1.44
CA ILE A 471 -5.56 -26.97 -2.42
C ILE A 471 -5.04 -25.75 -3.20
N LEU A 472 -5.11 -25.79 -4.53
CA LEU A 472 -4.76 -24.66 -5.39
C LEU A 472 -5.86 -23.60 -5.32
N HIS A 473 -5.48 -22.33 -5.33
CA HIS A 473 -6.44 -21.23 -5.37
C HIS A 473 -7.27 -21.25 -6.67
N PHE A 474 -8.60 -21.17 -6.52
CA PHE A 474 -9.52 -21.33 -7.67
C PHE A 474 -9.31 -20.28 -8.77
N GLY A 475 -8.90 -19.07 -8.42
CA GLY A 475 -8.65 -17.98 -9.38
C GLY A 475 -7.61 -18.29 -10.44
N ILE A 476 -6.68 -19.20 -10.19
CA ILE A 476 -5.64 -19.62 -11.16
C ILE A 476 -5.89 -21.00 -11.78
N SER A 477 -6.93 -21.71 -11.37
CA SER A 477 -7.19 -23.08 -11.82
C SER A 477 -7.38 -23.18 -13.34
N LYS A 478 -8.09 -22.23 -13.96
CA LYS A 478 -8.30 -22.24 -15.44
C LYS A 478 -7.02 -21.96 -16.22
N LYS A 479 -6.08 -21.18 -15.67
CA LYS A 479 -4.74 -21.00 -16.27
C LYS A 479 -4.00 -22.35 -16.40
N PHE A 480 -4.17 -23.24 -15.44
CA PHE A 480 -3.60 -24.58 -15.45
C PHE A 480 -4.49 -25.63 -16.12
N ARG A 481 -5.63 -25.23 -16.72
CA ARG A 481 -6.62 -26.08 -17.38
C ARG A 481 -7.21 -27.16 -16.44
N LEU A 482 -7.36 -26.82 -15.18
CA LEU A 482 -7.93 -27.72 -14.18
C LEU A 482 -9.45 -27.60 -14.12
N PRO A 483 -10.16 -28.72 -13.83
CA PRO A 483 -11.59 -28.65 -13.54
C PRO A 483 -11.79 -27.87 -12.24
N THR A 484 -12.75 -26.95 -12.22
CA THR A 484 -13.07 -26.14 -11.05
C THR A 484 -14.10 -26.82 -10.14
N TYR A 485 -14.67 -27.94 -10.57
CA TYR A 485 -15.66 -28.73 -9.81
C TYR A 485 -15.43 -30.21 -9.98
N ARG A 486 -15.75 -31.02 -8.95
CA ARG A 486 -16.08 -32.43 -9.16
C ARG A 486 -17.38 -32.49 -9.97
N ARG A 487 -17.33 -33.01 -11.17
CA ARG A 487 -18.52 -33.54 -11.83
C ARG A 487 -19.02 -34.77 -11.07
#